data_1b52463137ff6126a63c9e8d2c623b23
#
_entry.id   1b52463137ff6126a63c9e8d2c623b23
#
_cell.length_a   1.000
_cell.length_b   1.000
_cell.length_c   1.000
_cell.angle_alpha   90.00
_cell.angle_beta   90.00
_cell.angle_gamma   90.00
#
_symmetry.space_group_name_H-M   'P 1'
#
loop_
_entity.id
_entity.type
_entity.pdbx_description
1 polymer ?
#
loop_
_entity_poly.entity_id
_entity_poly.type
_entity_poly.pdbx_seq_one_letter_code
_entity_poly.pdbx_strand_id
1 'polypeptide(L)'
;FKDSTIYIDSLGILIGTNASGKSNVLDAFAFLRAVGEGKSLLDAIQTVRGGEDWIIRRGEDSFCIEIEIEIEGSSYLLDLRVIKRNSVFSFDSCEIHRLGTEANDIVPGKFIDSARNITWKMYDVPISLDFWAKIYATFRNIIILDPVPAKMRDYCKISKELKSDGSNVAGVLCALAPEEKKKVEALVSSY
;
A
#
# COMPACT_ATOMS: atom_id res chain seq x y z
N PHE A 1 16.17 1.59 -2.09
CA PHE A 1 16.65 2.66 -1.20
C PHE A 1 17.51 2.06 -0.08
N LYS A 2 18.42 2.84 0.50
CA LYS A 2 19.08 2.47 1.75
C LYS A 2 18.19 2.95 2.91
N ASP A 3 17.72 4.16 2.78
CA ASP A 3 16.84 4.83 3.70
C ASP A 3 16.10 5.94 2.94
N SER A 4 14.81 6.12 3.20
CA SER A 4 14.01 7.13 2.50
C SER A 4 12.71 7.39 3.24
N THR A 5 12.45 8.65 3.53
CA THR A 5 11.17 9.09 4.12
C THR A 5 10.36 9.84 3.07
N ILE A 6 9.08 9.52 2.95
CA ILE A 6 8.16 10.12 1.99
C ILE A 6 6.90 10.53 2.74
N TYR A 7 6.46 11.75 2.52
CA TYR A 7 5.19 12.26 3.02
C TYR A 7 4.17 12.19 1.90
N ILE A 8 3.06 11.51 2.13
CA ILE A 8 1.98 11.36 1.16
C ILE A 8 0.68 11.73 1.84
N ASP A 9 -0.04 12.68 1.24
CA ASP A 9 -1.39 13.03 1.61
C ASP A 9 -2.40 12.16 0.84
N SER A 10 -3.66 12.52 0.83
CA SER A 10 -4.75 11.81 0.12
C SER A 10 -4.47 11.58 -1.37
N LEU A 11 -3.66 12.42 -2.00
CA LEU A 11 -3.16 12.27 -3.36
C LEU A 11 -1.66 12.55 -3.42
N GLY A 12 -0.86 11.56 -3.77
CA GLY A 12 0.58 11.70 -4.00
C GLY A 12 0.91 11.61 -5.49
N ILE A 13 1.67 12.58 -6.02
CA ILE A 13 2.17 12.58 -7.40
C ILE A 13 3.68 12.48 -7.37
N LEU A 14 4.23 11.39 -7.93
CA LEU A 14 5.66 11.14 -7.99
C LEU A 14 6.24 11.58 -9.34
N ILE A 15 7.04 12.64 -9.30
CA ILE A 15 7.73 13.18 -10.48
C ILE A 15 9.25 13.05 -10.27
N GLY A 16 9.97 12.72 -11.31
CA GLY A 16 11.43 12.64 -11.26
C GLY A 16 12.01 11.91 -12.47
N THR A 17 13.33 11.96 -12.61
CA THR A 17 14.08 11.30 -13.68
C THR A 17 13.96 9.77 -13.62
N ASN A 18 14.32 9.10 -14.71
CA ASN A 18 14.41 7.64 -14.69
C ASN A 18 15.44 7.17 -13.65
N ALA A 19 15.20 6.03 -13.06
CA ALA A 19 16.03 5.44 -11.98
C ALA A 19 16.08 6.25 -10.66
N SER A 20 15.24 7.28 -10.47
CA SER A 20 15.17 8.04 -9.20
C SER A 20 14.49 7.28 -8.05
N GLY A 21 14.00 6.08 -8.29
CA GLY A 21 13.36 5.24 -7.26
C GLY A 21 11.83 5.40 -7.15
N LYS A 22 11.17 6.21 -7.99
CA LYS A 22 9.70 6.35 -8.00
C LYS A 22 9.00 5.01 -8.01
N SER A 23 9.49 4.14 -8.85
CA SER A 23 8.94 2.80 -8.99
C SER A 23 9.09 1.93 -7.74
N ASN A 24 10.17 2.11 -6.97
CA ASN A 24 10.34 1.38 -5.71
C ASN A 24 9.35 1.85 -4.66
N VAL A 25 8.96 3.14 -4.68
CA VAL A 25 7.90 3.66 -3.82
C VAL A 25 6.56 3.00 -4.16
N LEU A 26 6.22 2.94 -5.46
CA LEU A 26 5.01 2.25 -5.91
C LEU A 26 5.01 0.77 -5.54
N ASP A 27 6.17 0.12 -5.61
CA ASP A 27 6.34 -1.28 -5.21
C ASP A 27 6.10 -1.48 -3.70
N ALA A 28 6.57 -0.56 -2.84
CA ALA A 28 6.27 -0.60 -1.42
C ALA A 28 4.76 -0.50 -1.15
N PHE A 29 4.06 0.39 -1.83
CA PHE A 29 2.60 0.49 -1.73
C PHE A 29 1.87 -0.72 -2.30
N ALA A 30 2.38 -1.33 -3.39
CA ALA A 30 1.82 -2.57 -3.93
C ALA A 30 1.94 -3.73 -2.93
N PHE A 31 3.09 -3.82 -2.26
CA PHE A 31 3.29 -4.79 -1.18
C PHE A 31 2.31 -4.57 -0.02
N LEU A 32 2.18 -3.34 0.47
CA LEU A 32 1.24 -3.00 1.55
C LEU A 32 -0.22 -3.28 1.19
N ARG A 33 -0.61 -2.96 -0.03
CA ARG A 33 -1.93 -3.30 -0.54
C ARG A 33 -2.17 -4.80 -0.52
N ALA A 34 -1.20 -5.58 -0.97
CA ALA A 34 -1.28 -7.04 -0.95
C ALA A 34 -1.40 -7.61 0.48
N VAL A 35 -0.69 -7.00 1.45
CA VAL A 35 -0.86 -7.29 2.89
C VAL A 35 -2.29 -6.96 3.32
N GLY A 36 -2.82 -5.81 2.95
CA GLY A 36 -4.19 -5.40 3.26
C GLY A 36 -5.27 -6.28 2.60
N GLU A 37 -4.97 -6.89 1.47
CA GLU A 37 -5.80 -7.89 0.78
C GLU A 37 -5.74 -9.27 1.48
N GLY A 38 -4.88 -9.45 2.49
CA GLY A 38 -4.71 -10.71 3.22
C GLY A 38 -3.97 -11.78 2.41
N LYS A 39 -3.14 -11.39 1.43
CA LYS A 39 -2.29 -12.33 0.69
C LYS A 39 -1.21 -12.94 1.59
N SER A 40 -0.66 -14.08 1.19
CA SER A 40 0.53 -14.61 1.86
C SER A 40 1.73 -13.66 1.68
N LEU A 41 2.74 -13.75 2.56
CA LEU A 41 3.95 -12.94 2.43
C LEU A 41 4.62 -13.12 1.06
N LEU A 42 4.69 -14.36 0.58
CA LEU A 42 5.26 -14.66 -0.72
C LEU A 42 4.44 -14.05 -1.86
N ASP A 43 3.10 -14.16 -1.82
CA ASP A 43 2.24 -13.54 -2.82
C ASP A 43 2.33 -12.01 -2.79
N ALA A 44 2.47 -11.41 -1.59
CA ALA A 44 2.68 -9.98 -1.46
C ALA A 44 4.03 -9.55 -2.07
N ILE A 45 5.10 -10.31 -1.85
CA ILE A 45 6.41 -10.10 -2.47
C ILE A 45 6.33 -10.20 -3.99
N GLN A 46 5.55 -11.13 -4.53
CA GLN A 46 5.36 -11.29 -5.99
C GLN A 46 4.62 -10.11 -6.65
N THR A 47 3.94 -9.26 -5.88
CA THR A 47 3.35 -8.03 -6.43
C THR A 47 4.38 -6.94 -6.75
N VAL A 48 5.56 -7.04 -6.14
CA VAL A 48 6.69 -6.13 -6.35
C VAL A 48 7.42 -6.50 -7.64
N ARG A 49 7.88 -5.53 -8.40
CA ARG A 49 8.65 -5.77 -9.62
C ARG A 49 9.94 -6.52 -9.32
N GLY A 50 10.13 -7.63 -10.02
CA GLY A 50 11.27 -8.53 -9.81
C GLY A 50 11.11 -9.46 -8.61
N GLY A 51 10.00 -9.35 -7.85
CA GLY A 51 9.64 -10.29 -6.80
C GLY A 51 10.75 -10.54 -5.78
N GLU A 52 10.96 -11.81 -5.46
CA GLU A 52 11.95 -12.26 -4.46
C GLU A 52 13.39 -11.86 -4.71
N ASP A 53 13.76 -11.63 -5.98
CA ASP A 53 15.13 -11.32 -6.36
C ASP A 53 15.48 -9.85 -6.14
N TRP A 54 14.48 -8.97 -6.08
CA TRP A 54 14.67 -7.52 -6.11
C TRP A 54 14.08 -6.78 -4.91
N ILE A 55 13.22 -7.43 -4.12
CA ILE A 55 12.58 -6.77 -2.98
C ILE A 55 13.58 -6.37 -1.90
N ILE A 56 14.62 -7.18 -1.70
CA ILE A 56 15.72 -6.87 -0.78
C ILE A 56 16.88 -6.27 -1.56
N ARG A 57 17.48 -5.23 -1.00
CA ARG A 57 18.67 -4.59 -1.55
C ARG A 57 19.83 -5.59 -1.58
N ARG A 58 20.62 -5.55 -2.65
CA ARG A 58 21.82 -6.40 -2.77
C ARG A 58 22.78 -6.17 -1.58
N GLY A 59 23.19 -7.26 -0.95
CA GLY A 59 24.05 -7.26 0.22
C GLY A 59 23.35 -7.15 1.56
N GLU A 60 22.02 -7.01 1.54
CA GLU A 60 21.17 -7.04 2.74
C GLU A 60 20.40 -8.37 2.79
N ASP A 61 19.89 -8.71 3.95
CA ASP A 61 19.04 -9.88 4.19
C ASP A 61 17.61 -9.52 4.61
N SER A 62 17.30 -8.23 4.69
CA SER A 62 16.05 -7.72 5.18
C SER A 62 15.63 -6.42 4.50
N PHE A 63 14.34 -6.09 4.63
CA PHE A 63 13.82 -4.75 4.40
C PHE A 63 12.84 -4.36 5.51
N CYS A 64 12.70 -3.05 5.72
CA CYS A 64 11.76 -2.47 6.67
C CYS A 64 10.87 -1.45 5.98
N ILE A 65 9.61 -1.41 6.37
CA ILE A 65 8.66 -0.38 5.98
C ILE A 65 8.03 0.18 7.24
N GLU A 66 8.28 1.45 7.50
CA GLU A 66 7.63 2.21 8.57
C GLU A 66 6.56 3.09 7.96
N ILE A 67 5.35 3.07 8.51
CA ILE A 67 4.22 3.84 8.00
C ILE A 67 3.48 4.49 9.16
N GLU A 68 3.37 5.80 9.08
CA GLU A 68 2.45 6.54 9.92
C GLU A 68 1.07 6.59 9.24
N ILE A 69 0.04 6.18 9.99
CA ILE A 69 -1.35 6.17 9.54
C ILE A 69 -2.22 6.86 10.58
N GLU A 70 -3.21 7.60 10.12
CA GLU A 70 -4.24 8.19 10.99
C GLU A 70 -5.52 7.34 10.93
N ILE A 71 -6.00 6.94 12.11
CA ILE A 71 -7.26 6.20 12.27
C ILE A 71 -8.07 6.89 13.35
N GLU A 72 -9.25 7.41 12.99
CA GLU A 72 -10.18 8.07 13.92
C GLU A 72 -9.55 9.20 14.75
N GLY A 73 -8.70 10.01 14.11
CA GLY A 73 -8.03 11.14 14.75
C GLY A 73 -6.88 10.75 15.68
N SER A 74 -6.43 9.51 15.65
CA SER A 74 -5.22 9.06 16.33
C SER A 74 -4.20 8.60 15.31
N SER A 75 -2.92 9.00 15.51
CA SER A 75 -1.81 8.57 14.66
C SER A 75 -1.17 7.30 15.21
N TYR A 76 -0.84 6.40 14.31
CA TYR A 76 -0.18 5.12 14.60
C TYR A 76 1.01 4.94 13.68
N LEU A 77 2.13 4.47 14.22
CA LEU A 77 3.30 4.05 13.47
C LEU A 77 3.28 2.52 13.36
N LEU A 78 3.21 2.01 12.17
CA LEU A 78 3.40 0.60 11.86
C LEU A 78 4.85 0.39 11.42
N ASP A 79 5.59 -0.44 12.14
CA ASP A 79 6.92 -0.94 11.75
C ASP A 79 6.80 -2.39 11.28
N LEU A 80 7.19 -2.64 10.04
CA LEU A 80 7.07 -3.92 9.39
C LEU A 80 8.42 -4.34 8.81
N ARG A 81 9.03 -5.36 9.43
CA ARG A 81 10.33 -5.89 9.01
C ARG A 81 10.20 -7.31 8.47
N VAL A 82 10.75 -7.51 7.28
CA VAL A 82 10.82 -8.80 6.59
C VAL A 82 12.28 -9.20 6.42
N ILE A 83 12.59 -10.46 6.73
CA ILE A 83 13.92 -11.05 6.56
C ILE A 83 13.88 -12.22 5.60
N LYS A 84 15.01 -12.47 4.95
CA LYS A 84 15.24 -13.64 4.10
C LYS A 84 16.36 -14.49 4.70
N ARG A 85 16.01 -15.69 5.19
CA ARG A 85 16.98 -16.67 5.71
C ARG A 85 16.85 -17.97 4.95
N ASN A 86 17.97 -18.50 4.46
CA ASN A 86 17.98 -19.77 3.69
C ASN A 86 16.94 -19.79 2.56
N SER A 87 16.82 -18.68 1.82
CA SER A 87 15.86 -18.49 0.74
C SER A 87 14.39 -18.48 1.18
N VAL A 88 14.08 -18.41 2.48
CA VAL A 88 12.73 -18.29 3.01
C VAL A 88 12.51 -16.89 3.57
N PHE A 89 11.43 -16.26 3.15
CA PHE A 89 10.99 -14.98 3.69
C PHE A 89 10.12 -15.19 4.92
N SER A 90 10.31 -14.35 5.92
CA SER A 90 9.48 -14.32 7.12
C SER A 90 9.39 -12.91 7.68
N PHE A 91 8.32 -12.63 8.44
CA PHE A 91 8.28 -11.42 9.26
C PHE A 91 9.24 -11.61 10.45
N ASP A 92 10.17 -10.68 10.62
CA ASP A 92 11.06 -10.59 11.78
C ASP A 92 10.37 -9.85 12.93
N SER A 93 9.83 -8.66 12.62
CA SER A 93 9.00 -7.89 13.52
C SER A 93 7.84 -7.24 12.78
N CYS A 94 6.76 -7.02 13.48
CA CYS A 94 5.72 -6.11 13.08
C CYS A 94 5.07 -5.54 14.32
N GLU A 95 5.25 -4.25 14.51
CA GLU A 95 4.81 -3.54 15.70
C GLU A 95 3.94 -2.36 15.28
N ILE A 96 2.96 -2.03 16.12
CA ILE A 96 2.16 -0.82 15.97
C ILE A 96 2.31 -0.01 17.25
N HIS A 97 2.67 1.24 17.10
CA HIS A 97 2.83 2.21 18.17
C HIS A 97 1.79 3.32 18.00
N ARG A 98 1.06 3.65 19.06
CA ARG A 98 0.23 4.84 19.06
C ARG A 98 1.11 6.06 19.32
N LEU A 99 1.02 7.07 18.45
CA LEU A 99 1.76 8.31 18.59
C LEU A 99 1.00 9.32 19.46
N GLY A 100 1.74 10.19 20.15
CA GLY A 100 1.16 11.33 20.89
C GLY A 100 0.64 11.02 22.30
N THR A 101 0.88 9.82 22.84
CA THR A 101 0.70 9.50 24.25
C THR A 101 2.04 9.54 24.99
N GLU A 102 2.07 9.94 26.29
CA GLU A 102 3.33 10.04 27.08
C GLU A 102 4.03 8.68 27.25
N ALA A 103 3.32 7.58 27.12
CA ALA A 103 3.87 6.25 26.91
C ALA A 103 3.62 5.89 25.45
N ASN A 104 4.67 5.53 24.70
CA ASN A 104 4.51 4.86 23.41
C ASN A 104 3.78 3.54 23.67
N ASP A 105 2.46 3.58 23.67
CA ASP A 105 1.64 2.41 23.85
C ASP A 105 1.86 1.50 22.63
N ILE A 106 2.76 0.54 22.82
CA ILE A 106 2.93 -0.55 21.84
C ILE A 106 1.61 -1.29 21.80
N VAL A 107 1.01 -1.32 20.63
CA VAL A 107 -0.15 -2.15 20.38
C VAL A 107 0.36 -3.56 20.12
N PRO A 108 0.32 -4.48 21.12
CA PRO A 108 0.95 -5.77 20.94
C PRO A 108 0.23 -6.58 19.89
N GLY A 109 0.98 -7.01 18.92
CA GLY A 109 0.49 -7.88 17.85
C GLY A 109 1.64 -8.36 16.99
N LYS A 110 1.43 -9.44 16.27
CA LYS A 110 2.41 -10.00 15.35
C LYS A 110 1.72 -10.42 14.06
N PHE A 111 2.27 -10.02 12.93
CA PHE A 111 1.88 -10.65 11.67
C PHE A 111 2.35 -12.10 11.67
N ILE A 112 1.46 -12.99 11.35
CA ILE A 112 1.78 -14.39 11.16
C ILE A 112 1.50 -14.71 9.71
N ASP A 113 2.55 -15.12 9.01
CA ASP A 113 2.42 -15.78 7.73
C ASP A 113 1.93 -17.20 8.01
N SER A 114 0.62 -17.41 7.92
CA SER A 114 0.11 -18.75 7.75
C SER A 114 0.27 -19.10 6.27
N ALA A 115 0.57 -20.34 5.91
CA ALA A 115 0.89 -20.81 4.55
C ALA A 115 -0.13 -20.41 3.46
N ARG A 116 -1.13 -19.61 3.76
CA ARG A 116 -2.16 -19.12 2.85
C ARG A 116 -2.47 -17.64 2.95
N ASN A 117 -2.34 -17.01 4.15
CA ASN A 117 -2.70 -15.60 4.34
C ASN A 117 -1.84 -14.95 5.40
N ILE A 118 -1.50 -13.67 5.20
CA ILE A 118 -0.95 -12.83 6.26
C ILE A 118 -2.09 -12.52 7.23
N THR A 119 -1.97 -12.99 8.47
CA THR A 119 -2.93 -12.71 9.52
C THR A 119 -2.24 -12.08 10.71
N TRP A 120 -2.88 -11.08 11.29
CA TRP A 120 -2.43 -10.51 12.55
C TRP A 120 -2.92 -11.37 13.72
N LYS A 121 -2.02 -11.86 14.56
CA LYS A 121 -2.38 -12.46 15.86
C LYS A 121 -2.13 -11.47 16.98
N MET A 122 -3.18 -11.18 17.72
CA MET A 122 -3.10 -10.39 18.96
C MET A 122 -2.65 -11.28 20.11
N TYR A 123 -1.74 -10.75 20.92
CA TYR A 123 -1.41 -11.32 22.22
C TYR A 123 -2.07 -10.43 23.28
N ASP A 124 -3.08 -10.98 23.96
CA ASP A 124 -3.66 -10.52 25.25
C ASP A 124 -4.06 -9.03 25.43
N VAL A 125 -4.36 -8.29 24.37
CA VAL A 125 -4.89 -6.92 24.49
C VAL A 125 -6.25 -6.81 23.83
N PRO A 126 -7.23 -6.15 24.46
CA PRO A 126 -8.57 -5.98 23.92
C PRO A 126 -8.61 -4.88 22.85
N ILE A 127 -7.80 -5.01 21.79
CA ILE A 127 -7.96 -4.17 20.59
C ILE A 127 -9.06 -4.79 19.76
N SER A 128 -10.06 -3.98 19.44
CA SER A 128 -11.24 -4.46 18.74
C SER A 128 -10.86 -5.00 17.36
N LEU A 129 -11.52 -6.07 16.93
CA LEU A 129 -11.45 -6.56 15.54
C LEU A 129 -11.70 -5.43 14.52
N ASP A 130 -12.45 -4.41 14.91
CA ASP A 130 -12.74 -3.22 14.14
C ASP A 130 -11.49 -2.37 13.84
N PHE A 131 -10.58 -2.21 14.78
CA PHE A 131 -9.33 -1.49 14.57
C PHE A 131 -8.46 -2.14 13.47
N TRP A 132 -8.32 -3.46 13.53
CA TRP A 132 -7.57 -4.22 12.51
C TRP A 132 -8.26 -4.17 11.15
N ALA A 133 -9.58 -4.28 11.14
CA ALA A 133 -10.34 -4.12 9.92
C ALA A 133 -10.09 -2.76 9.26
N LYS A 134 -9.92 -1.68 10.05
CA LYS A 134 -9.58 -0.35 9.55
C LYS A 134 -8.15 -0.29 8.98
N ILE A 135 -7.15 -0.88 9.64
CA ILE A 135 -5.77 -0.96 9.10
C ILE A 135 -5.77 -1.72 7.76
N TYR A 136 -6.38 -2.91 7.72
CA TYR A 136 -6.47 -3.67 6.48
C TYR A 136 -7.24 -2.92 5.39
N ALA A 137 -8.32 -2.24 5.75
CA ALA A 137 -9.06 -1.43 4.81
C ALA A 137 -8.23 -0.26 4.27
N THR A 138 -7.43 0.40 5.10
CA THR A 138 -6.53 1.46 4.68
C THR A 138 -5.54 0.95 3.64
N PHE A 139 -4.89 -0.19 3.87
CA PHE A 139 -3.95 -0.74 2.90
C PHE A 139 -4.63 -1.27 1.65
N ARG A 140 -5.73 -1.99 1.79
CA ARG A 140 -6.48 -2.52 0.64
C ARG A 140 -7.00 -1.43 -0.28
N ASN A 141 -7.32 -0.26 0.27
CA ASN A 141 -7.84 0.88 -0.48
C ASN A 141 -6.75 1.75 -1.13
N ILE A 142 -5.47 1.40 -0.99
CA ILE A 142 -4.39 2.05 -1.72
C ILE A 142 -4.62 1.87 -3.23
N ILE A 143 -4.75 2.98 -3.95
CA ILE A 143 -4.87 2.99 -5.40
C ILE A 143 -3.54 3.45 -5.97
N ILE A 144 -2.92 2.60 -6.77
CA ILE A 144 -1.66 2.89 -7.47
C ILE A 144 -1.98 3.12 -8.94
N LEU A 145 -1.65 4.31 -9.42
CA LEU A 145 -1.82 4.68 -10.81
C LEU A 145 -0.45 4.87 -11.46
N ASP A 146 -0.20 4.15 -12.54
CA ASP A 146 0.94 4.31 -13.45
C ASP A 146 0.39 4.46 -14.88
N PRO A 147 -0.21 5.63 -15.21
CA PRO A 147 -0.97 5.82 -16.41
C PRO A 147 -0.10 5.66 -17.66
N VAL A 148 -0.58 4.89 -18.63
CA VAL A 148 0.06 4.71 -19.93
C VAL A 148 -0.77 5.47 -20.97
N PRO A 149 -0.38 6.70 -21.40
CA PRO A 149 -1.19 7.55 -22.26
C PRO A 149 -1.64 6.90 -23.57
N ALA A 150 -0.81 6.01 -24.12
CA ALA A 150 -1.16 5.27 -25.34
C ALA A 150 -2.37 4.34 -25.12
N LYS A 151 -2.45 3.68 -23.95
CA LYS A 151 -3.55 2.78 -23.61
C LYS A 151 -4.83 3.51 -23.19
N MET A 152 -4.71 4.75 -22.71
CA MET A 152 -5.87 5.54 -22.26
C MET A 152 -6.76 6.01 -23.44
N ARG A 153 -6.27 5.91 -24.67
CA ARG A 153 -6.99 6.31 -25.90
C ARG A 153 -7.83 5.20 -26.50
N ASP A 154 -7.70 3.98 -26.00
CA ASP A 154 -8.40 2.83 -26.55
C ASP A 154 -9.86 2.78 -26.09
N TYR A 155 -10.69 2.11 -26.89
CA TYR A 155 -12.06 1.81 -26.50
C TYR A 155 -12.08 0.84 -25.33
N CYS A 156 -12.91 1.14 -24.35
CA CYS A 156 -13.03 0.29 -23.15
C CYS A 156 -14.50 0.12 -22.76
N LYS A 157 -14.76 -0.97 -22.06
CA LYS A 157 -16.08 -1.23 -21.47
C LYS A 157 -16.31 -0.31 -20.27
N ILE A 158 -17.57 0.02 -20.00
CA ILE A 158 -17.98 0.71 -18.77
C ILE A 158 -17.52 -0.11 -17.57
N SER A 159 -16.86 0.53 -16.62
CA SER A 159 -16.31 -0.09 -15.41
C SER A 159 -16.44 0.87 -14.24
N LYS A 160 -16.64 0.32 -13.04
CA LYS A 160 -16.63 1.12 -11.79
C LYS A 160 -15.23 1.26 -11.19
N GLU A 161 -14.29 0.41 -11.57
CA GLU A 161 -12.93 0.39 -11.03
C GLU A 161 -11.94 0.85 -12.08
N LEU A 162 -11.05 1.76 -11.69
CA LEU A 162 -9.98 2.26 -12.54
C LEU A 162 -8.79 1.28 -12.52
N LYS A 163 -8.32 0.89 -13.70
CA LYS A 163 -7.09 0.10 -13.84
C LYS A 163 -5.87 0.97 -13.56
N SER A 164 -4.82 0.35 -13.02
CA SER A 164 -3.57 1.04 -12.67
C SER A 164 -2.90 1.74 -13.85
N ASP A 165 -3.01 1.20 -15.06
CA ASP A 165 -2.46 1.78 -16.27
C ASP A 165 -3.37 2.84 -16.94
N GLY A 166 -4.53 3.11 -16.36
CA GLY A 166 -5.50 4.07 -16.86
C GLY A 166 -6.23 3.63 -18.13
N SER A 167 -6.01 2.41 -18.66
CA SER A 167 -6.53 1.95 -19.94
C SER A 167 -8.05 1.98 -20.06
N ASN A 168 -8.77 2.00 -18.95
CA ASN A 168 -10.22 2.04 -18.91
C ASN A 168 -10.81 3.34 -18.35
N VAL A 169 -10.02 4.41 -18.30
CA VAL A 169 -10.46 5.71 -17.73
C VAL A 169 -11.74 6.21 -18.36
N ALA A 170 -11.90 6.11 -19.69
CA ALA A 170 -13.12 6.52 -20.39
C ALA A 170 -14.36 5.71 -19.91
N GLY A 171 -14.19 4.40 -19.69
CA GLY A 171 -15.26 3.54 -19.15
C GLY A 171 -15.65 3.88 -17.73
N VAL A 172 -14.67 4.26 -16.89
CA VAL A 172 -14.91 4.71 -15.52
C VAL A 172 -15.63 6.06 -15.52
N LEU A 173 -15.18 7.02 -16.33
CA LEU A 173 -15.85 8.31 -16.47
C LEU A 173 -17.30 8.16 -16.96
N CYS A 174 -17.54 7.22 -17.87
CA CYS A 174 -18.92 6.89 -18.29
C CYS A 174 -19.79 6.32 -17.16
N ALA A 175 -19.20 5.61 -16.21
CA ALA A 175 -19.91 4.98 -15.09
C ALA A 175 -20.22 5.96 -13.95
N LEU A 176 -19.58 7.12 -13.90
CA LEU A 176 -19.81 8.14 -12.85
C LEU A 176 -21.24 8.65 -12.83
N ALA A 177 -21.75 8.95 -11.66
CA ALA A 177 -23.01 9.64 -11.50
C ALA A 177 -22.97 11.05 -12.14
N PRO A 178 -24.12 11.61 -12.56
CA PRO A 178 -24.16 12.93 -13.22
C PRO A 178 -23.49 14.05 -12.42
N GLU A 179 -23.61 14.03 -11.09
CA GLU A 179 -23.00 15.03 -10.20
C GLU A 179 -21.48 14.88 -10.14
N GLU A 180 -20.97 13.64 -10.13
CA GLU A 180 -19.51 13.36 -10.18
C GLU A 180 -18.92 13.78 -11.50
N LYS A 181 -19.60 13.52 -12.62
CA LYS A 181 -19.19 13.99 -13.95
C LYS A 181 -19.05 15.51 -13.98
N LYS A 182 -20.01 16.25 -13.46
CA LYS A 182 -19.94 17.72 -13.39
C LYS A 182 -18.71 18.20 -12.58
N LYS A 183 -18.38 17.52 -11.49
CA LYS A 183 -17.15 17.84 -10.71
C LYS A 183 -15.90 17.64 -11.53
N VAL A 184 -15.80 16.52 -12.26
CA VAL A 184 -14.64 16.24 -13.12
C VAL A 184 -14.56 17.25 -14.26
N GLU A 185 -15.67 17.57 -14.92
CA GLU A 185 -15.75 18.57 -15.98
C GLU A 185 -15.32 19.96 -15.48
N ALA A 186 -15.77 20.36 -14.28
CA ALA A 186 -15.37 21.63 -13.67
C ALA A 186 -13.88 21.69 -13.38
N LEU A 187 -13.29 20.59 -12.88
CA LEU A 187 -11.85 20.50 -12.64
C LEU A 187 -11.06 20.60 -13.95
N VAL A 188 -11.46 19.87 -14.99
CA VAL A 188 -10.76 19.88 -16.29
C VAL A 188 -10.90 21.23 -16.99
N SER A 189 -12.03 21.90 -16.84
CA SER A 189 -12.27 23.22 -17.46
C SER A 189 -11.54 24.36 -16.77
N SER A 190 -10.97 24.14 -15.59
CA SER A 190 -10.21 25.13 -14.83
C SER A 190 -8.71 25.19 -15.22
N TYR A 191 -8.28 24.28 -16.08
CA TYR A 191 -6.93 24.21 -16.66
C TYR A 191 -6.93 24.63 -18.14
#